data_692815c0154ed8c55eab48057064278f
#
_entry.id   692815c0154ed8c55eab48057064278f
#
_cell.length_a   1.000
_cell.length_b   1.000
_cell.length_c   1.000
_cell.angle_alpha   90.00
_cell.angle_beta   90.00
_cell.angle_gamma   90.00
#
_symmetry.space_group_name_H-M   'P 1'
#
loop_
_entity.id
_entity.type
_entity.pdbx_description
1 polymer ?
#
loop_
_entity_poly.entity_id
_entity_poly.type
_entity_poly.pdbx_seq_one_letter_code
_entity_poly.pdbx_strand_id
1 'polypeptide(L)'
;MSMKKSTFDAVIVGGGAAGLFAAVQASARGRRILLLEKNSRCGKKLLITGKGRCNVTNACTAEEALKNIPRNGRFLYSAMAAFPPEAAMAFFEQGGCPLKVERGNRVFPVSDRSADVLNVLERALQRGGVERRQATVTGLSIADGAINGVLTSDGPVACSTVLLCTGGASYPLTGSTGDGYRLAEQAGHTIQPPCGSLVPLVSPDEACAEMQGLSLRNTGVQLRDEKGKTVYQDFGELLFTHFGVSGPTVLSASAHLKPGKSYSLVLDLKPALDEGKLDARFLRDLEAYANRSMENALADLFPHSMIPVLLRRAGIDPALRANSLTRQQRRALLEETKRFVIPISGTRPVEEAIITRGGVSTKEIDPRTMASKLVHGLYFAGELIDCDAYTGGFNLQIAWATAHAAAQVL
;
A
#
# COMPACT_ATOMS: atom_id res chain seq x y z
N MET A 1 20.02 -22.81 32.40
CA MET A 1 19.41 -21.82 33.29
C MET A 1 17.90 -21.94 33.18
N SER A 2 17.21 -22.29 34.27
CA SER A 2 15.73 -22.33 34.29
C SER A 2 15.19 -20.91 34.14
N MET A 3 14.46 -20.64 33.05
CA MET A 3 13.79 -19.34 32.89
C MET A 3 12.73 -19.18 33.98
N LYS A 4 12.67 -18.01 34.61
CA LYS A 4 11.63 -17.67 35.59
C LYS A 4 10.26 -17.85 34.95
N LYS A 5 9.28 -18.32 35.75
CA LYS A 5 7.87 -18.48 35.31
C LYS A 5 7.39 -17.19 34.62
N SER A 6 6.81 -17.32 33.41
CA SER A 6 6.31 -16.18 32.64
C SER A 6 5.35 -15.32 33.47
N THR A 7 5.58 -14.02 33.48
CA THR A 7 4.64 -13.04 34.09
C THR A 7 3.58 -12.56 33.09
N PHE A 8 3.73 -12.89 31.80
CA PHE A 8 2.86 -12.47 30.73
C PHE A 8 2.23 -13.68 30.03
N ASP A 9 1.00 -13.54 29.60
CA ASP A 9 0.30 -14.58 28.82
C ASP A 9 0.80 -14.55 27.36
N ALA A 10 1.11 -13.36 26.82
CA ALA A 10 1.72 -13.22 25.51
C ALA A 10 2.69 -12.02 25.42
N VAL A 11 3.68 -12.15 24.56
CA VAL A 11 4.59 -11.08 24.14
C VAL A 11 4.27 -10.68 22.70
N ILE A 12 3.98 -9.41 22.48
CA ILE A 12 3.74 -8.84 21.14
C ILE A 12 4.97 -8.04 20.74
N VAL A 13 5.54 -8.36 19.57
CA VAL A 13 6.76 -7.74 19.05
C VAL A 13 6.40 -6.79 17.92
N GLY A 14 6.65 -5.48 18.16
CA GLY A 14 6.35 -4.39 17.25
C GLY A 14 5.11 -3.60 17.64
N GLY A 15 5.31 -2.32 17.97
CA GLY A 15 4.26 -1.35 18.35
C GLY A 15 3.68 -0.58 17.16
N GLY A 16 3.54 -1.23 16.00
CA GLY A 16 2.84 -0.69 14.83
C GLY A 16 1.33 -0.88 14.91
N ALA A 17 0.62 -0.64 13.81
CA ALA A 17 -0.85 -0.76 13.73
C ALA A 17 -1.33 -2.12 14.24
N ALA A 18 -0.81 -3.22 13.68
CA ALA A 18 -1.21 -4.58 14.05
C ALA A 18 -0.90 -4.89 15.52
N GLY A 19 0.32 -4.59 16.00
CA GLY A 19 0.72 -4.92 17.36
C GLY A 19 -0.03 -4.13 18.43
N LEU A 20 -0.25 -2.82 18.23
CA LEU A 20 -1.07 -2.00 19.12
C LEU A 20 -2.50 -2.53 19.19
N PHE A 21 -3.09 -2.84 18.03
CA PHE A 21 -4.46 -3.34 17.96
C PHE A 21 -4.60 -4.72 18.61
N ALA A 22 -3.66 -5.65 18.32
CA ALA A 22 -3.66 -6.98 18.95
C ALA A 22 -3.54 -6.88 20.48
N ALA A 23 -2.66 -5.99 20.99
CA ALA A 23 -2.49 -5.78 22.42
C ALA A 23 -3.78 -5.26 23.08
N VAL A 24 -4.49 -4.32 22.42
CA VAL A 24 -5.79 -3.83 22.90
C VAL A 24 -6.82 -4.97 22.94
N GLN A 25 -6.93 -5.74 21.86
CA GLN A 25 -7.93 -6.83 21.77
C GLN A 25 -7.66 -7.95 22.79
N ALA A 26 -6.40 -8.35 22.96
CA ALA A 26 -6.03 -9.41 23.90
C ALA A 26 -6.20 -8.95 25.37
N SER A 27 -5.80 -7.71 25.72
CA SER A 27 -5.97 -7.18 27.07
C SER A 27 -7.45 -7.02 27.47
N ALA A 28 -8.30 -6.65 26.52
CA ALA A 28 -9.75 -6.58 26.75
C ALA A 28 -10.38 -7.96 27.12
N ARG A 29 -9.67 -9.06 26.81
CA ARG A 29 -10.04 -10.44 27.20
C ARG A 29 -9.38 -10.87 28.52
N GLY A 30 -8.78 -9.94 29.26
CA GLY A 30 -8.12 -10.21 30.55
C GLY A 30 -6.72 -10.82 30.45
N ARG A 31 -6.08 -10.81 29.25
CA ARG A 31 -4.71 -11.31 29.08
C ARG A 31 -3.68 -10.29 29.52
N ARG A 32 -2.65 -10.76 30.23
CA ARG A 32 -1.48 -9.95 30.60
C ARG A 32 -0.50 -9.89 29.43
N ILE A 33 -0.44 -8.75 28.79
CA ILE A 33 0.32 -8.53 27.56
C ILE A 33 1.55 -7.68 27.82
N LEU A 34 2.70 -8.10 27.30
CA LEU A 34 3.88 -7.29 27.12
C LEU A 34 4.03 -6.89 25.64
N LEU A 35 4.01 -5.60 25.37
CA LEU A 35 4.30 -5.03 24.04
C LEU A 35 5.74 -4.53 23.99
N LEU A 36 6.55 -5.11 23.10
CA LEU A 36 7.94 -4.72 22.85
C LEU A 36 8.03 -3.87 21.57
N GLU A 37 8.57 -2.67 21.68
CA GLU A 37 8.82 -1.78 20.54
C GLU A 37 10.27 -1.28 20.60
N LYS A 38 11.00 -1.36 19.48
CA LYS A 38 12.40 -0.91 19.42
C LYS A 38 12.56 0.61 19.39
N ASN A 39 11.57 1.32 18.85
CA ASN A 39 11.57 2.77 18.85
C ASN A 39 11.11 3.33 20.20
N SER A 40 11.47 4.58 20.48
CA SER A 40 11.01 5.32 21.66
C SER A 40 9.49 5.60 21.66
N ARG A 41 8.84 5.48 20.51
CA ARG A 41 7.40 5.72 20.33
C ARG A 41 6.78 4.66 19.43
N CYS A 42 5.62 4.15 19.84
CA CYS A 42 4.78 3.29 19.02
C CYS A 42 4.09 4.07 17.87
N GLY A 43 3.63 3.36 16.86
CA GLY A 43 2.77 3.91 15.80
C GLY A 43 3.47 4.82 14.79
N LYS A 44 4.81 4.87 14.72
CA LYS A 44 5.52 5.78 13.82
C LYS A 44 5.04 5.68 12.36
N LYS A 45 4.90 4.46 11.79
CA LYS A 45 4.41 4.28 10.42
C LYS A 45 2.94 4.67 10.31
N LEU A 46 2.11 4.36 11.31
CA LEU A 46 0.69 4.75 11.33
C LEU A 46 0.52 6.27 11.21
N LEU A 47 1.37 7.04 11.90
CA LEU A 47 1.32 8.51 11.90
C LEU A 47 1.59 9.16 10.54
N ILE A 48 2.33 8.52 9.66
CA ILE A 48 2.63 9.03 8.31
C ILE A 48 1.69 8.51 7.23
N THR A 49 0.84 7.51 7.54
CA THR A 49 -0.11 6.96 6.58
C THR A 49 -1.10 8.03 6.10
N GLY A 50 -1.54 7.90 4.83
CA GLY A 50 -2.49 8.85 4.26
C GLY A 50 -2.02 10.32 4.29
N LYS A 51 -0.70 10.56 4.15
CA LYS A 51 -0.06 11.89 4.27
C LYS A 51 -0.30 12.54 5.65
N GLY A 52 -0.22 11.76 6.71
CA GLY A 52 -0.43 12.23 8.09
C GLY A 52 -1.90 12.25 8.54
N ARG A 53 -2.83 11.82 7.67
CA ARG A 53 -4.27 11.77 7.96
C ARG A 53 -4.75 10.42 8.49
N CYS A 54 -4.05 9.35 8.20
CA CYS A 54 -4.40 7.94 8.41
C CYS A 54 -5.68 7.50 7.67
N ASN A 55 -5.51 6.80 6.55
CA ASN A 55 -6.63 6.11 5.90
C ASN A 55 -6.92 4.81 6.65
N VAL A 56 -7.80 4.87 7.64
CA VAL A 56 -8.02 3.83 8.66
C VAL A 56 -8.49 2.51 8.04
N THR A 57 -9.39 2.58 7.08
CA THR A 57 -9.97 1.45 6.36
C THR A 57 -10.67 1.96 5.08
N ASN A 58 -11.47 1.11 4.45
CA ASN A 58 -12.36 1.45 3.36
C ASN A 58 -13.81 1.11 3.75
N ALA A 59 -14.77 2.00 3.49
CA ALA A 59 -16.18 1.79 3.80
C ALA A 59 -16.83 0.86 2.76
N CYS A 60 -16.41 -0.39 2.75
CA CYS A 60 -16.88 -1.43 1.84
C CYS A 60 -17.12 -2.75 2.61
N THR A 61 -17.72 -3.72 1.95
CA THR A 61 -17.89 -5.06 2.53
C THR A 61 -16.56 -5.81 2.63
N ALA A 62 -16.50 -6.86 3.47
CA ALA A 62 -15.33 -7.74 3.55
C ALA A 62 -14.97 -8.36 2.18
N GLU A 63 -15.98 -8.73 1.39
CA GLU A 63 -15.79 -9.30 0.05
C GLU A 63 -15.19 -8.29 -0.92
N GLU A 64 -15.63 -7.04 -0.88
CA GLU A 64 -15.06 -5.96 -1.69
C GLU A 64 -13.63 -5.63 -1.26
N ALA A 65 -13.34 -5.64 0.05
CA ALA A 65 -11.99 -5.48 0.57
C ALA A 65 -11.06 -6.57 0.04
N LEU A 66 -11.49 -7.84 0.03
CA LEU A 66 -10.72 -8.97 -0.48
C LEU A 66 -10.41 -8.86 -1.99
N LYS A 67 -11.29 -8.27 -2.80
CA LYS A 67 -11.04 -8.01 -4.23
C LYS A 67 -9.90 -7.01 -4.46
N ASN A 68 -9.60 -6.18 -3.47
CA ASN A 68 -8.51 -5.22 -3.49
C ASN A 68 -7.17 -5.78 -2.97
N ILE A 69 -7.09 -7.09 -2.75
CA ILE A 69 -5.90 -7.83 -2.33
C ILE A 69 -5.46 -8.73 -3.50
N PRO A 70 -4.52 -8.26 -4.36
CA PRO A 70 -4.19 -8.94 -5.60
C PRO A 70 -3.51 -10.29 -5.41
N ARG A 71 -2.94 -10.54 -4.20
CA ARG A 71 -2.27 -11.79 -3.85
C ARG A 71 -2.68 -12.29 -2.48
N ASN A 72 -2.78 -13.60 -2.37
CA ASN A 72 -3.11 -14.30 -1.12
C ASN A 72 -4.41 -13.84 -0.44
N GLY A 73 -5.31 -13.13 -1.14
CA GLY A 73 -6.58 -12.62 -0.58
C GLY A 73 -7.44 -13.74 0.06
N ARG A 74 -7.39 -14.96 -0.49
CA ARG A 74 -8.12 -16.11 0.08
C ARG A 74 -7.64 -16.50 1.47
N PHE A 75 -6.37 -16.31 1.78
CA PHE A 75 -5.82 -16.53 3.12
C PHE A 75 -6.49 -15.63 4.16
N LEU A 76 -6.86 -14.40 3.78
CA LEU A 76 -7.44 -13.41 4.68
C LEU A 76 -8.96 -13.54 4.86
N TYR A 77 -9.61 -14.48 4.17
CA TYR A 77 -11.07 -14.60 4.19
C TYR A 77 -11.65 -14.70 5.62
N SER A 78 -11.11 -15.60 6.43
CA SER A 78 -11.57 -15.79 7.82
C SER A 78 -11.33 -14.57 8.70
N ALA A 79 -10.14 -13.96 8.59
CA ALA A 79 -9.80 -12.77 9.36
C ALA A 79 -10.66 -11.56 8.98
N MET A 80 -10.90 -11.33 7.67
CA MET A 80 -11.75 -10.25 7.18
C MET A 80 -13.23 -10.45 7.56
N ALA A 81 -13.71 -11.70 7.58
CA ALA A 81 -15.07 -12.01 8.04
C ALA A 81 -15.21 -11.79 9.55
N ALA A 82 -14.19 -12.12 10.35
CA ALA A 82 -14.20 -11.92 11.80
C ALA A 82 -14.06 -10.45 12.20
N PHE A 83 -13.33 -9.66 11.43
CA PHE A 83 -13.14 -8.23 11.68
C PHE A 83 -13.21 -7.44 10.36
N PRO A 84 -14.42 -7.20 9.83
CA PRO A 84 -14.64 -6.47 8.58
C PRO A 84 -14.37 -4.96 8.72
N PRO A 85 -14.30 -4.21 7.60
CA PRO A 85 -14.12 -2.76 7.61
C PRO A 85 -15.09 -1.98 8.50
N GLU A 86 -16.34 -2.41 8.54
CA GLU A 86 -17.37 -1.83 9.41
C GLU A 86 -17.00 -1.94 10.90
N ALA A 87 -16.49 -3.11 11.33
CA ALA A 87 -16.01 -3.30 12.69
C ALA A 87 -14.82 -2.42 13.04
N ALA A 88 -13.92 -2.18 12.08
CA ALA A 88 -12.82 -1.24 12.25
C ALA A 88 -13.32 0.19 12.44
N MET A 89 -14.28 0.64 11.63
CA MET A 89 -14.89 1.95 11.78
C MET A 89 -15.54 2.09 13.16
N ALA A 90 -16.39 1.15 13.54
CA ALA A 90 -17.08 1.14 14.83
C ALA A 90 -16.09 1.18 16.02
N PHE A 91 -14.99 0.43 15.96
CA PHE A 91 -13.96 0.44 16.99
C PHE A 91 -13.36 1.83 17.22
N PHE A 92 -12.96 2.51 16.14
CA PHE A 92 -12.34 3.84 16.26
C PHE A 92 -13.34 4.92 16.67
N GLU A 93 -14.58 4.88 16.16
CA GLU A 93 -15.64 5.82 16.53
C GLU A 93 -16.04 5.67 18.02
N GLN A 94 -16.26 4.44 18.49
CA GLN A 94 -16.51 4.15 19.89
C GLN A 94 -15.33 4.53 20.80
N GLY A 95 -14.11 4.45 20.26
CA GLY A 95 -12.90 4.94 20.92
C GLY A 95 -12.78 6.46 20.99
N GLY A 96 -13.74 7.20 20.40
CA GLY A 96 -13.76 8.67 20.42
C GLY A 96 -12.93 9.31 19.29
N CYS A 97 -12.80 8.63 18.15
CA CYS A 97 -12.25 9.17 16.90
C CYS A 97 -13.33 9.19 15.83
N PRO A 98 -14.10 10.28 15.66
CA PRO A 98 -15.10 10.39 14.61
C PRO A 98 -14.47 10.24 13.23
N LEU A 99 -15.14 9.48 12.35
CA LEU A 99 -14.66 9.15 11.02
C LEU A 99 -15.51 9.81 9.94
N LYS A 100 -14.92 10.03 8.78
CA LYS A 100 -15.59 10.48 7.55
C LYS A 100 -15.21 9.58 6.38
N VAL A 101 -16.15 9.42 5.45
CA VAL A 101 -15.92 8.70 4.20
C VAL A 101 -15.68 9.69 3.08
N GLU A 102 -14.60 9.51 2.34
CA GLU A 102 -14.23 10.32 1.18
C GLU A 102 -14.35 9.52 -0.13
N ARG A 103 -14.12 10.18 -1.27
CA ARG A 103 -14.14 9.57 -2.60
C ARG A 103 -13.38 8.23 -2.61
N GLY A 104 -13.95 7.19 -3.21
CA GLY A 104 -13.40 5.84 -3.25
C GLY A 104 -13.57 5.09 -1.93
N ASN A 105 -14.57 5.47 -1.14
CA ASN A 105 -14.91 4.85 0.15
C ASN A 105 -13.75 4.87 1.18
N ARG A 106 -12.79 5.78 1.02
CA ARG A 106 -11.66 5.91 1.94
C ARG A 106 -12.11 6.51 3.26
N VAL A 107 -11.71 5.90 4.35
CA VAL A 107 -12.13 6.31 5.70
C VAL A 107 -11.00 7.04 6.41
N PHE A 108 -11.26 8.27 6.84
CA PHE A 108 -10.32 9.13 7.55
C PHE A 108 -10.93 9.67 8.85
N PRO A 109 -10.11 10.04 9.86
CA PRO A 109 -10.58 10.87 10.96
C PRO A 109 -11.17 12.18 10.44
N VAL A 110 -12.27 12.65 11.05
CA VAL A 110 -12.86 13.96 10.73
C VAL A 110 -11.85 15.08 10.92
N SER A 111 -10.96 14.94 11.90
CA SER A 111 -9.88 15.89 12.21
C SER A 111 -8.75 15.93 11.17
N ASP A 112 -8.69 14.99 10.24
CA ASP A 112 -7.57 14.78 9.32
C ASP A 112 -6.20 14.56 10.01
N ARG A 113 -6.20 14.01 11.23
CA ARG A 113 -5.00 13.79 12.05
C ARG A 113 -4.83 12.33 12.42
N SER A 114 -3.79 11.69 11.91
CA SER A 114 -3.42 10.30 12.26
C SER A 114 -3.16 10.09 13.75
N ALA A 115 -2.78 11.16 14.47
CA ALA A 115 -2.59 11.12 15.91
C ALA A 115 -3.86 10.73 16.67
N ASP A 116 -5.05 11.09 16.18
CA ASP A 116 -6.30 10.76 16.86
C ASP A 116 -6.61 9.27 16.77
N VAL A 117 -6.26 8.61 15.66
CA VAL A 117 -6.34 7.15 15.53
C VAL A 117 -5.37 6.47 16.52
N LEU A 118 -4.13 6.96 16.61
CA LEU A 118 -3.15 6.42 17.55
C LEU A 118 -3.61 6.63 19.01
N ASN A 119 -4.17 7.79 19.34
CA ASN A 119 -4.67 8.10 20.68
C ASN A 119 -5.80 7.15 21.14
N VAL A 120 -6.65 6.68 20.22
CA VAL A 120 -7.65 5.63 20.55
C VAL A 120 -6.95 4.37 21.05
N LEU A 121 -5.95 3.90 20.30
CA LEU A 121 -5.19 2.70 20.65
C LEU A 121 -4.43 2.87 21.97
N GLU A 122 -3.74 4.00 22.14
CA GLU A 122 -2.97 4.28 23.37
C GLU A 122 -3.84 4.34 24.62
N ARG A 123 -5.02 5.00 24.55
CA ARG A 123 -5.98 5.03 25.66
C ARG A 123 -6.54 3.64 25.98
N ALA A 124 -6.80 2.83 24.95
CA ALA A 124 -7.27 1.47 25.14
C ALA A 124 -6.20 0.57 25.78
N LEU A 125 -4.93 0.70 25.40
CA LEU A 125 -3.81 0.00 26.02
C LEU A 125 -3.66 0.35 27.51
N GLN A 126 -3.76 1.63 27.86
CA GLN A 126 -3.71 2.07 29.25
C GLN A 126 -4.84 1.46 30.09
N ARG A 127 -6.08 1.49 29.58
CA ARG A 127 -7.24 0.87 30.25
C ARG A 127 -7.09 -0.63 30.42
N GLY A 128 -6.49 -1.32 29.42
CA GLY A 128 -6.22 -2.74 29.45
C GLY A 128 -5.01 -3.15 30.29
N GLY A 129 -4.26 -2.20 30.87
CA GLY A 129 -3.07 -2.51 31.68
C GLY A 129 -1.93 -3.15 30.90
N VAL A 130 -1.83 -2.89 29.58
CA VAL A 130 -0.76 -3.43 28.74
C VAL A 130 0.58 -2.84 29.17
N GLU A 131 1.53 -3.71 29.54
CA GLU A 131 2.91 -3.29 29.78
C GLU A 131 3.62 -3.02 28.46
N ARG A 132 4.23 -1.86 28.33
CA ARG A 132 5.03 -1.46 27.16
C ARG A 132 6.48 -1.31 27.55
N ARG A 133 7.38 -1.91 26.77
CA ARG A 133 8.83 -1.82 26.96
C ARG A 133 9.51 -1.42 25.67
N GLN A 134 10.41 -0.43 25.75
CA GLN A 134 11.30 -0.16 24.64
C GLN A 134 12.42 -1.17 24.65
N ALA A 135 12.41 -2.10 23.70
CA ALA A 135 13.46 -3.10 23.54
C ALA A 135 13.48 -3.64 22.12
N THR A 136 14.66 -3.97 21.61
CA THR A 136 14.82 -4.68 20.34
C THR A 136 14.80 -6.18 20.57
N VAL A 137 13.89 -6.91 19.93
CA VAL A 137 13.89 -8.36 19.92
C VAL A 137 14.94 -8.85 18.92
N THR A 138 15.92 -9.57 19.43
CA THR A 138 17.08 -10.07 18.66
C THR A 138 16.96 -11.53 18.26
N GLY A 139 16.06 -12.29 18.91
CA GLY A 139 15.86 -13.70 18.62
C GLY A 139 14.64 -14.29 19.31
N LEU A 140 14.24 -15.47 18.88
CA LEU A 140 13.23 -16.30 19.53
C LEU A 140 13.94 -17.41 20.32
N SER A 141 13.43 -17.70 21.52
CA SER A 141 13.81 -18.90 22.27
C SER A 141 12.80 -19.99 21.96
N ILE A 142 13.24 -21.04 21.27
CA ILE A 142 12.40 -22.17 20.85
C ILE A 142 13.00 -23.44 21.46
N ALA A 143 12.15 -24.25 22.08
CA ALA A 143 12.50 -25.56 22.63
C ALA A 143 11.40 -26.55 22.30
N ASP A 144 11.77 -27.76 21.89
CA ASP A 144 10.84 -28.85 21.56
C ASP A 144 9.69 -28.42 20.59
N GLY A 145 10.01 -27.58 19.60
CA GLY A 145 9.04 -27.08 18.62
C GLY A 145 8.07 -26.03 19.14
N ALA A 146 8.29 -25.48 20.33
CA ALA A 146 7.43 -24.49 20.96
C ALA A 146 8.19 -23.23 21.40
N ILE A 147 7.52 -22.10 21.45
CA ILE A 147 8.04 -20.86 22.02
C ILE A 147 8.29 -21.03 23.52
N ASN A 148 9.47 -20.61 23.95
CA ASN A 148 9.89 -20.55 25.35
C ASN A 148 10.24 -19.13 25.80
N GLY A 149 10.30 -18.16 24.88
CA GLY A 149 10.58 -16.76 25.15
C GLY A 149 11.08 -15.99 23.95
N VAL A 150 11.47 -14.76 24.21
CA VAL A 150 12.19 -13.88 23.27
C VAL A 150 13.50 -13.39 23.87
N LEU A 151 14.50 -13.20 23.02
CA LEU A 151 15.77 -12.56 23.36
C LEU A 151 15.65 -11.08 22.99
N THR A 152 15.98 -10.20 23.93
CA THR A 152 15.91 -8.74 23.71
C THR A 152 17.25 -8.08 23.98
N SER A 153 17.39 -6.81 23.58
CA SER A 153 18.54 -5.97 23.95
C SER A 153 18.79 -5.90 25.46
N ASP A 154 17.75 -6.07 26.27
CA ASP A 154 17.77 -5.91 27.73
C ASP A 154 17.79 -7.25 28.47
N GLY A 155 17.94 -8.35 27.71
CA GLY A 155 17.97 -9.71 28.24
C GLY A 155 16.75 -10.54 27.80
N PRO A 156 16.70 -11.81 28.21
CA PRO A 156 15.64 -12.74 27.80
C PRO A 156 14.33 -12.44 28.55
N VAL A 157 13.21 -12.62 27.82
CA VAL A 157 11.85 -12.56 28.37
C VAL A 157 11.19 -13.92 28.15
N ALA A 158 10.86 -14.62 29.27
CA ALA A 158 10.18 -15.91 29.20
C ALA A 158 8.70 -15.73 28.87
N CYS A 159 8.20 -16.45 27.87
CA CYS A 159 6.78 -16.52 27.53
C CYS A 159 6.52 -17.78 26.67
N SER A 160 5.29 -18.28 26.69
CA SER A 160 4.86 -19.40 25.86
C SER A 160 4.18 -18.96 24.57
N THR A 161 3.95 -17.65 24.42
CA THR A 161 3.20 -17.11 23.27
C THR A 161 3.86 -15.83 22.78
N VAL A 162 4.14 -15.76 21.47
CA VAL A 162 4.73 -14.60 20.80
C VAL A 162 3.92 -14.27 19.55
N LEU A 163 3.51 -13.00 19.41
CA LEU A 163 2.94 -12.46 18.20
C LEU A 163 3.92 -11.50 17.53
N LEU A 164 4.36 -11.82 16.33
CA LEU A 164 5.22 -10.95 15.51
C LEU A 164 4.38 -9.97 14.68
N CYS A 165 4.56 -8.66 14.94
CA CYS A 165 3.87 -7.54 14.29
C CYS A 165 4.87 -6.46 13.82
N THR A 166 6.04 -6.87 13.35
CA THR A 166 7.18 -5.97 13.10
C THR A 166 7.06 -5.14 11.82
N GLY A 167 5.99 -5.35 11.03
CA GLY A 167 5.83 -4.73 9.72
C GLY A 167 6.74 -5.32 8.66
N GLY A 168 6.87 -4.65 7.52
CA GLY A 168 7.70 -5.03 6.38
C GLY A 168 9.07 -4.36 6.36
N ALA A 169 9.51 -3.94 5.15
CA ALA A 169 10.78 -3.27 4.90
C ALA A 169 10.62 -1.86 4.31
N SER A 170 9.39 -1.38 4.10
CA SER A 170 9.12 -0.03 3.57
C SER A 170 9.13 1.01 4.71
N TYR A 171 9.59 2.24 4.41
CA TYR A 171 9.80 3.31 5.39
C TYR A 171 10.67 2.91 6.60
N PRO A 172 11.94 2.50 6.38
CA PRO A 172 12.78 1.94 7.45
C PRO A 172 13.01 2.90 8.62
N LEU A 173 12.95 4.22 8.41
CA LEU A 173 13.01 5.23 9.47
C LEU A 173 11.86 5.15 10.49
N THR A 174 10.78 4.46 10.14
CA THR A 174 9.66 4.19 11.06
C THR A 174 9.88 2.95 11.92
N GLY A 175 10.92 2.17 11.64
CA GLY A 175 11.22 0.92 12.32
C GLY A 175 10.91 -0.35 11.50
N SER A 176 10.35 -0.22 10.29
CA SER A 176 10.09 -1.34 9.38
C SER A 176 11.37 -1.73 8.62
N THR A 177 12.25 -2.47 9.27
CA THR A 177 13.60 -2.82 8.77
C THR A 177 13.74 -4.30 8.40
N GLY A 178 12.62 -5.06 8.38
CA GLY A 178 12.64 -6.48 8.05
C GLY A 178 13.08 -7.41 9.20
N ASP A 179 13.21 -6.92 10.44
CA ASP A 179 13.63 -7.73 11.58
C ASP A 179 12.76 -8.98 11.78
N GLY A 180 11.46 -8.86 11.55
CA GLY A 180 10.53 -9.95 11.70
C GLY A 180 10.74 -11.08 10.69
N TYR A 181 11.26 -10.79 9.51
CA TYR A 181 11.61 -11.83 8.54
C TYR A 181 12.71 -12.73 9.09
N ARG A 182 13.76 -12.13 9.66
CA ARG A 182 14.85 -12.88 10.30
C ARG A 182 14.37 -13.72 11.49
N LEU A 183 13.45 -13.17 12.31
CA LEU A 183 12.86 -13.93 13.42
C LEU A 183 12.00 -15.10 12.93
N ALA A 184 11.25 -14.90 11.85
CA ALA A 184 10.45 -15.98 11.25
C ALA A 184 11.33 -17.06 10.60
N GLU A 185 12.42 -16.68 9.90
CA GLU A 185 13.41 -17.62 9.36
C GLU A 185 14.06 -18.45 10.46
N GLN A 186 14.39 -17.83 11.61
CA GLN A 186 14.91 -18.56 12.79
C GLN A 186 13.93 -19.63 13.29
N ALA A 187 12.63 -19.40 13.12
CA ALA A 187 11.57 -20.35 13.44
C ALA A 187 11.27 -21.35 12.30
N GLY A 188 12.07 -21.36 11.24
CA GLY A 188 11.95 -22.26 10.09
C GLY A 188 10.94 -21.84 9.02
N HIS A 189 10.37 -20.63 9.12
CA HIS A 189 9.43 -20.14 8.13
C HIS A 189 10.10 -19.68 6.84
N THR A 190 9.44 -19.98 5.73
CA THR A 190 9.81 -19.51 4.40
C THR A 190 9.44 -18.05 4.23
N ILE A 191 10.40 -17.20 3.87
CA ILE A 191 10.17 -15.82 3.54
C ILE A 191 10.08 -15.66 2.02
N GLN A 192 8.91 -15.22 1.53
CA GLN A 192 8.78 -14.76 0.16
C GLN A 192 9.58 -13.47 0.01
N PRO A 193 10.45 -13.35 -1.02
CA PRO A 193 11.35 -12.21 -1.16
C PRO A 193 10.65 -10.87 -1.03
N PRO A 194 11.02 -10.01 -0.04
CA PRO A 194 10.42 -8.71 0.13
C PRO A 194 10.76 -7.77 -1.03
N CYS A 195 9.76 -7.09 -1.57
CA CYS A 195 9.95 -6.04 -2.58
C CYS A 195 8.88 -4.96 -2.42
N GLY A 196 9.11 -3.80 -3.04
CA GLY A 196 8.15 -2.70 -2.99
C GLY A 196 6.82 -3.04 -3.68
N SER A 197 5.73 -2.68 -3.03
CA SER A 197 4.39 -2.62 -3.61
C SER A 197 3.80 -1.24 -3.33
N LEU A 198 2.92 -0.75 -4.20
CA LEU A 198 2.47 0.64 -4.17
C LEU A 198 3.68 1.60 -4.23
N VAL A 199 4.52 1.40 -5.22
CA VAL A 199 5.77 2.11 -5.42
C VAL A 199 5.75 2.84 -6.77
N PRO A 200 6.34 4.05 -6.89
CA PRO A 200 6.45 4.74 -8.17
C PRO A 200 7.24 3.92 -9.21
N LEU A 201 6.89 4.10 -10.48
CA LEU A 201 7.53 3.42 -11.60
C LEU A 201 8.57 4.31 -12.26
N VAL A 202 9.71 3.71 -12.58
CA VAL A 202 10.81 4.36 -13.28
C VAL A 202 10.67 4.15 -14.79
N SER A 203 10.88 5.22 -15.55
CA SER A 203 10.83 5.20 -17.01
C SER A 203 12.08 5.82 -17.59
N PRO A 204 12.64 5.27 -18.68
CA PRO A 204 13.74 5.90 -19.42
C PRO A 204 13.23 7.00 -20.37
N ASP A 205 11.93 7.22 -20.47
CA ASP A 205 11.33 8.22 -21.37
C ASP A 205 11.46 9.63 -20.81
N GLU A 206 12.23 10.45 -21.50
CA GLU A 206 12.47 11.85 -21.14
C GLU A 206 11.20 12.68 -21.02
N ALA A 207 10.14 12.30 -21.73
CA ALA A 207 8.82 12.93 -21.63
C ALA A 207 8.29 12.97 -20.20
N CYS A 208 8.64 11.99 -19.34
CA CYS A 208 8.25 12.00 -17.94
C CYS A 208 8.88 13.19 -17.18
N ALA A 209 10.17 13.44 -17.41
CA ALA A 209 10.89 14.55 -16.77
C ALA A 209 10.42 15.91 -17.29
N GLU A 210 10.15 16.03 -18.60
CA GLU A 210 9.60 17.24 -19.21
C GLU A 210 8.23 17.62 -18.63
N MET A 211 7.41 16.62 -18.29
CA MET A 211 6.09 16.81 -17.67
C MET A 211 6.13 16.75 -16.15
N GLN A 212 7.31 16.81 -15.50
CA GLN A 212 7.43 16.71 -14.04
C GLN A 212 6.47 17.66 -13.32
N GLY A 213 5.76 17.13 -12.32
CA GLY A 213 4.76 17.86 -11.52
C GLY A 213 3.36 17.89 -12.13
N LEU A 214 3.20 17.47 -13.40
CA LEU A 214 1.89 17.38 -14.01
C LEU A 214 1.09 16.21 -13.41
N SER A 215 -0.07 16.52 -12.83
CA SER A 215 -1.04 15.53 -12.36
C SER A 215 -2.23 15.46 -13.31
N LEU A 216 -2.52 14.28 -13.83
CA LEU A 216 -3.70 13.97 -14.64
C LEU A 216 -4.73 13.28 -13.76
N ARG A 217 -5.93 13.87 -13.60
CA ARG A 217 -6.94 13.37 -12.65
C ARG A 217 -7.86 12.29 -13.19
N ASN A 218 -8.11 12.29 -14.50
CA ASN A 218 -9.10 11.44 -15.17
C ASN A 218 -8.44 10.76 -16.37
N THR A 219 -7.53 9.84 -16.11
CA THR A 219 -6.74 9.14 -17.13
C THR A 219 -7.05 7.64 -17.07
N GLY A 220 -7.28 7.03 -18.21
CA GLY A 220 -7.28 5.57 -18.32
C GLY A 220 -5.84 5.07 -18.29
N VAL A 221 -5.54 4.09 -17.45
CA VAL A 221 -4.20 3.53 -17.28
C VAL A 221 -4.27 2.03 -17.51
N GLN A 222 -3.44 1.51 -18.41
CA GLN A 222 -3.25 0.08 -18.61
C GLN A 222 -1.78 -0.27 -18.43
N LEU A 223 -1.50 -1.25 -17.57
CA LEU A 223 -0.18 -1.88 -17.50
C LEU A 223 -0.16 -3.07 -18.44
N ARG A 224 0.76 -3.07 -19.40
CA ARG A 224 0.92 -4.16 -20.38
C ARG A 224 2.26 -4.85 -20.19
N ASP A 225 2.26 -6.18 -20.35
CA ASP A 225 3.47 -6.98 -20.34
C ASP A 225 4.19 -6.94 -21.70
N GLU A 226 5.33 -7.62 -21.79
CA GLU A 226 6.17 -7.73 -22.99
C GLU A 226 5.45 -8.29 -24.24
N LYS A 227 4.33 -8.99 -24.03
CA LYS A 227 3.49 -9.54 -25.12
C LYS A 227 2.33 -8.60 -25.47
N GLY A 228 2.26 -7.42 -24.87
CA GLY A 228 1.16 -6.46 -25.07
C GLY A 228 -0.13 -6.82 -24.32
N LYS A 229 -0.13 -7.88 -23.48
CA LYS A 229 -1.29 -8.26 -22.70
C LYS A 229 -1.49 -7.29 -21.54
N THR A 230 -2.68 -6.76 -21.39
CA THR A 230 -3.05 -5.96 -20.22
C THR A 230 -3.10 -6.84 -18.97
N VAL A 231 -2.22 -6.55 -18.00
CA VAL A 231 -2.13 -7.25 -16.71
C VAL A 231 -2.81 -6.49 -15.58
N TYR A 232 -3.02 -5.19 -15.76
CA TYR A 232 -3.78 -4.33 -14.86
C TYR A 232 -4.41 -3.17 -15.64
N GLN A 233 -5.58 -2.73 -15.22
CA GLN A 233 -6.28 -1.57 -15.79
C GLN A 233 -7.01 -0.81 -14.69
N ASP A 234 -6.94 0.51 -14.76
CA ASP A 234 -7.60 1.40 -13.81
C ASP A 234 -7.94 2.75 -14.47
N PHE A 235 -8.70 3.56 -13.76
CA PHE A 235 -9.08 4.92 -14.14
C PHE A 235 -8.89 5.85 -12.94
N GLY A 236 -8.11 6.91 -13.11
CA GLY A 236 -7.91 7.84 -12.01
C GLY A 236 -6.75 8.81 -12.20
N GLU A 237 -6.06 9.08 -11.09
CA GLU A 237 -4.99 10.06 -11.02
C GLU A 237 -3.61 9.43 -11.28
N LEU A 238 -2.83 10.10 -12.14
CA LEU A 238 -1.43 9.81 -12.45
C LEU A 238 -0.62 11.09 -12.27
N LEU A 239 0.61 10.98 -11.77
CA LEU A 239 1.57 12.07 -11.59
C LEU A 239 2.85 11.77 -12.37
N PHE A 240 3.29 12.71 -13.21
CA PHE A 240 4.62 12.67 -13.83
C PHE A 240 5.69 13.19 -12.87
N THR A 241 6.84 12.53 -12.87
CA THR A 241 8.00 12.85 -12.03
C THR A 241 9.27 12.86 -12.88
N HIS A 242 10.35 13.40 -12.34
CA HIS A 242 11.64 13.42 -13.06
C HIS A 242 12.23 12.04 -13.36
N PHE A 243 11.78 10.99 -12.67
CA PHE A 243 12.27 9.61 -12.86
C PHE A 243 11.26 8.70 -13.58
N GLY A 244 10.04 9.17 -13.86
CA GLY A 244 8.98 8.36 -14.43
C GLY A 244 7.60 8.79 -13.96
N VAL A 245 6.81 7.88 -13.40
CA VAL A 245 5.41 8.15 -13.04
C VAL A 245 5.04 7.62 -11.65
N SER A 246 4.07 8.29 -11.03
CA SER A 246 3.52 7.98 -9.71
C SER A 246 2.00 8.26 -9.71
N GLY A 247 1.39 8.35 -8.54
CA GLY A 247 -0.04 8.58 -8.36
C GLY A 247 -0.84 7.29 -8.09
N PRO A 248 -2.08 7.39 -7.60
CA PRO A 248 -2.83 6.24 -7.10
C PRO A 248 -2.95 5.07 -8.09
N THR A 249 -3.25 5.34 -9.36
CA THR A 249 -3.38 4.30 -10.40
C THR A 249 -2.05 3.62 -10.70
N VAL A 250 -0.95 4.38 -10.74
CA VAL A 250 0.40 3.85 -10.97
C VAL A 250 0.89 3.03 -9.79
N LEU A 251 0.65 3.51 -8.57
CA LEU A 251 0.99 2.77 -7.35
C LEU A 251 0.28 1.42 -7.31
N SER A 252 -1.02 1.39 -7.62
CA SER A 252 -1.77 0.13 -7.72
C SER A 252 -1.25 -0.76 -8.85
N ALA A 253 -0.90 -0.20 -10.01
CA ALA A 253 -0.31 -0.95 -11.13
C ALA A 253 1.00 -1.64 -10.72
N SER A 254 1.83 -0.99 -9.88
CA SER A 254 3.12 -1.54 -9.44
C SER A 254 3.00 -2.89 -8.70
N ALA A 255 1.86 -3.15 -8.05
CA ALA A 255 1.59 -4.44 -7.40
C ALA A 255 1.58 -5.63 -8.36
N HIS A 256 1.42 -5.40 -9.66
CA HIS A 256 1.36 -6.43 -10.70
C HIS A 256 2.70 -6.71 -11.39
N LEU A 257 3.74 -5.91 -11.13
CA LEU A 257 5.05 -6.16 -11.72
C LEU A 257 5.67 -7.44 -11.14
N LYS A 258 6.28 -8.22 -12.02
CA LYS A 258 7.05 -9.42 -11.64
C LYS A 258 8.52 -9.18 -11.95
N PRO A 259 9.44 -9.62 -11.09
CA PRO A 259 10.88 -9.51 -11.35
C PRO A 259 11.27 -10.11 -12.72
N GLY A 260 12.19 -9.46 -13.41
CA GLY A 260 12.72 -9.94 -14.69
C GLY A 260 11.76 -9.84 -15.89
N LYS A 261 10.64 -9.11 -15.76
CA LYS A 261 9.70 -8.86 -16.84
C LYS A 261 9.71 -7.39 -17.26
N SER A 262 9.51 -7.14 -18.56
CA SER A 262 9.35 -5.79 -19.11
C SER A 262 7.88 -5.41 -19.16
N TYR A 263 7.62 -4.12 -18.94
CA TYR A 263 6.27 -3.57 -18.92
C TYR A 263 6.22 -2.22 -19.62
N SER A 264 5.02 -1.83 -20.03
CA SER A 264 4.69 -0.47 -20.43
C SER A 264 3.38 -0.02 -19.81
N LEU A 265 3.28 1.27 -19.47
CA LEU A 265 2.00 1.90 -19.21
C LEU A 265 1.47 2.49 -20.52
N VAL A 266 0.19 2.23 -20.80
CA VAL A 266 -0.54 2.84 -21.90
C VAL A 266 -1.63 3.71 -21.31
N LEU A 267 -1.55 5.02 -21.60
CA LEU A 267 -2.47 6.01 -21.05
C LEU A 267 -3.50 6.42 -22.10
N ASP A 268 -4.76 6.44 -21.71
CA ASP A 268 -5.81 7.16 -22.42
C ASP A 268 -6.00 8.51 -21.73
N LEU A 269 -5.54 9.58 -22.40
CA LEU A 269 -5.55 10.93 -21.84
C LEU A 269 -6.94 11.59 -21.87
N LYS A 270 -7.87 11.05 -22.67
CA LYS A 270 -9.25 11.54 -22.83
C LYS A 270 -10.26 10.38 -22.86
N PRO A 271 -10.38 9.60 -21.78
CA PRO A 271 -11.20 8.40 -21.76
C PRO A 271 -12.70 8.65 -21.91
N ALA A 272 -13.17 9.86 -21.61
CA ALA A 272 -14.56 10.25 -21.85
C ALA A 272 -14.93 10.44 -23.33
N LEU A 273 -13.93 10.54 -24.22
CA LEU A 273 -14.10 10.69 -25.66
C LEU A 273 -13.62 9.43 -26.36
N ASP A 274 -14.50 8.76 -27.10
CA ASP A 274 -14.08 7.75 -28.07
C ASP A 274 -13.29 8.40 -29.23
N GLU A 275 -12.66 7.59 -30.07
CA GLU A 275 -11.80 8.09 -31.16
C GLU A 275 -12.58 9.02 -32.12
N GLY A 276 -13.84 8.70 -32.43
CA GLY A 276 -14.67 9.50 -33.30
C GLY A 276 -15.03 10.89 -32.70
N LYS A 277 -15.41 10.88 -31.41
CA LYS A 277 -15.71 12.13 -30.69
C LYS A 277 -14.45 12.99 -30.48
N LEU A 278 -13.30 12.35 -30.26
CA LEU A 278 -12.04 13.06 -30.12
C LEU A 278 -11.60 13.68 -31.45
N ASP A 279 -11.73 12.95 -32.59
CA ASP A 279 -11.43 13.50 -33.91
C ASP A 279 -12.34 14.69 -34.25
N ALA A 280 -13.65 14.56 -33.99
CA ALA A 280 -14.60 15.67 -34.16
C ALA A 280 -14.26 16.88 -33.25
N ARG A 281 -13.77 16.62 -32.04
CA ARG A 281 -13.28 17.67 -31.13
C ARG A 281 -12.04 18.37 -31.69
N PHE A 282 -11.08 17.64 -32.22
CA PHE A 282 -9.91 18.22 -32.89
C PHE A 282 -10.31 19.09 -34.07
N LEU A 283 -11.18 18.60 -34.95
CA LEU A 283 -11.64 19.37 -36.13
C LEU A 283 -12.26 20.70 -35.70
N ARG A 284 -13.15 20.69 -34.73
CA ARG A 284 -13.78 21.90 -34.21
C ARG A 284 -12.78 22.88 -33.61
N ASP A 285 -11.83 22.40 -32.79
CA ASP A 285 -10.86 23.27 -32.14
C ASP A 285 -9.86 23.82 -33.16
N LEU A 286 -9.44 23.04 -34.16
CA LEU A 286 -8.57 23.48 -35.26
C LEU A 286 -9.26 24.54 -36.14
N GLU A 287 -10.55 24.43 -36.39
CA GLU A 287 -11.34 25.44 -37.10
C GLU A 287 -11.43 26.74 -36.29
N ALA A 288 -11.76 26.64 -35.00
CA ALA A 288 -11.87 27.79 -34.10
C ALA A 288 -10.52 28.53 -33.94
N TYR A 289 -9.42 27.82 -33.99
CA TYR A 289 -8.07 28.37 -33.81
C TYR A 289 -7.21 28.33 -35.07
N ALA A 290 -7.82 28.38 -36.25
CA ALA A 290 -7.19 28.16 -37.56
C ALA A 290 -5.86 28.92 -37.77
N ASN A 291 -5.74 30.14 -37.27
CA ASN A 291 -4.56 30.99 -37.40
C ASN A 291 -3.56 30.90 -36.23
N ARG A 292 -3.85 30.12 -35.18
CA ARG A 292 -2.91 29.91 -34.09
C ARG A 292 -1.91 28.79 -34.42
N SER A 293 -0.75 28.82 -33.74
CA SER A 293 0.16 27.67 -33.76
C SER A 293 -0.47 26.45 -33.08
N MET A 294 -0.06 25.24 -33.44
CA MET A 294 -0.54 23.99 -32.85
C MET A 294 -0.38 23.97 -31.33
N GLU A 295 0.74 24.52 -30.81
CA GLU A 295 0.97 24.65 -29.39
C GLU A 295 -0.15 25.44 -28.68
N ASN A 296 -0.60 26.53 -29.28
CA ASN A 296 -1.67 27.36 -28.72
C ASN A 296 -3.09 26.84 -29.02
N ALA A 297 -3.26 26.13 -30.11
CA ALA A 297 -4.57 25.59 -30.52
C ALA A 297 -5.02 24.41 -29.63
N LEU A 298 -4.09 23.71 -28.97
CA LEU A 298 -4.37 22.58 -28.11
C LEU A 298 -4.54 22.94 -26.61
N ALA A 299 -4.36 24.22 -26.24
CA ALA A 299 -4.37 24.68 -24.84
C ALA A 299 -5.69 24.43 -24.11
N ASP A 300 -6.83 24.45 -24.82
CA ASP A 300 -8.14 24.14 -24.22
C ASP A 300 -8.38 22.65 -23.98
N LEU A 301 -7.54 21.79 -24.57
CA LEU A 301 -7.71 20.35 -24.47
C LEU A 301 -6.66 19.68 -23.57
N PHE A 302 -5.43 20.19 -23.56
CA PHE A 302 -4.33 19.59 -22.83
C PHE A 302 -3.62 20.59 -21.91
N PRO A 303 -3.02 20.12 -20.80
CA PRO A 303 -2.12 20.94 -20.00
C PRO A 303 -0.92 21.45 -20.82
N HIS A 304 -0.49 22.68 -20.58
CA HIS A 304 0.59 23.30 -21.32
C HIS A 304 1.87 22.48 -21.40
N SER A 305 2.32 21.86 -20.28
CA SER A 305 3.53 21.05 -20.24
C SER A 305 3.42 19.74 -21.06
N MET A 306 2.21 19.28 -21.39
CA MET A 306 1.98 18.07 -22.17
C MET A 306 1.98 18.34 -23.68
N ILE A 307 1.58 19.53 -24.10
CA ILE A 307 1.38 19.85 -25.53
C ILE A 307 2.66 19.65 -26.35
N PRO A 308 3.84 20.17 -25.96
CA PRO A 308 5.08 19.97 -26.72
C PRO A 308 5.43 18.48 -26.87
N VAL A 309 5.21 17.69 -25.83
CA VAL A 309 5.47 16.24 -25.84
C VAL A 309 4.55 15.53 -26.82
N LEU A 310 3.25 15.82 -26.80
CA LEU A 310 2.28 15.23 -27.73
C LEU A 310 2.58 15.60 -29.18
N LEU A 311 2.89 16.86 -29.46
CA LEU A 311 3.22 17.33 -30.81
C LEU A 311 4.50 16.65 -31.33
N ARG A 312 5.56 16.60 -30.53
CA ARG A 312 6.80 15.90 -30.88
C ARG A 312 6.55 14.44 -31.20
N ARG A 313 5.82 13.71 -30.36
CA ARG A 313 5.49 12.29 -30.60
C ARG A 313 4.62 12.07 -31.83
N ALA A 314 3.71 12.98 -32.12
CA ALA A 314 2.87 12.95 -33.33
C ALA A 314 3.62 13.45 -34.60
N GLY A 315 4.88 13.89 -34.51
CA GLY A 315 5.64 14.42 -35.63
C GLY A 315 5.10 15.76 -36.15
N ILE A 316 4.58 16.60 -35.25
CA ILE A 316 3.97 17.89 -35.58
C ILE A 316 4.88 19.02 -35.07
N ASP A 317 5.21 19.97 -35.95
CA ASP A 317 5.89 21.19 -35.55
C ASP A 317 4.97 22.04 -34.64
N PRO A 318 5.41 22.42 -33.43
CA PRO A 318 4.63 23.27 -32.53
C PRO A 318 4.23 24.63 -33.15
N ALA A 319 5.06 25.17 -34.05
CA ALA A 319 4.81 26.43 -34.74
C ALA A 319 3.86 26.30 -35.95
N LEU A 320 3.55 25.08 -36.41
CA LEU A 320 2.61 24.83 -37.51
C LEU A 320 1.26 25.51 -37.22
N ARG A 321 0.69 26.20 -38.20
CA ARG A 321 -0.66 26.76 -38.04
C ARG A 321 -1.71 25.63 -38.02
N ALA A 322 -2.73 25.79 -37.17
CA ALA A 322 -3.77 24.78 -36.97
C ALA A 322 -4.50 24.41 -38.28
N ASN A 323 -4.74 25.40 -39.17
CA ASN A 323 -5.37 25.16 -40.47
C ASN A 323 -4.47 24.39 -41.46
N SER A 324 -3.18 24.24 -41.19
CA SER A 324 -2.21 23.53 -42.04
C SER A 324 -2.00 22.07 -41.58
N LEU A 325 -2.66 21.65 -40.47
CA LEU A 325 -2.53 20.30 -39.96
C LEU A 325 -3.13 19.27 -40.93
N THR A 326 -2.30 18.34 -41.37
CA THR A 326 -2.76 17.28 -42.29
C THR A 326 -3.62 16.25 -41.57
N ARG A 327 -4.46 15.51 -42.34
CA ARG A 327 -5.25 14.41 -41.79
C ARG A 327 -4.38 13.32 -41.16
N GLN A 328 -3.20 13.06 -41.71
CA GLN A 328 -2.25 12.08 -41.16
C GLN A 328 -1.71 12.51 -39.82
N GLN A 329 -1.29 13.77 -39.69
CA GLN A 329 -0.81 14.33 -38.42
C GLN A 329 -1.90 14.37 -37.34
N ARG A 330 -3.12 14.74 -37.72
CA ARG A 330 -4.26 14.70 -36.79
C ARG A 330 -4.54 13.29 -36.29
N ARG A 331 -4.42 12.27 -37.16
CA ARG A 331 -4.59 10.88 -36.77
C ARG A 331 -3.45 10.43 -35.82
N ALA A 332 -2.22 10.84 -36.06
CA ALA A 332 -1.09 10.57 -35.17
C ALA A 332 -1.31 11.21 -33.79
N LEU A 333 -1.78 12.47 -33.73
CA LEU A 333 -2.13 13.13 -32.48
C LEU A 333 -3.27 12.43 -31.72
N LEU A 334 -4.26 11.92 -32.45
CA LEU A 334 -5.36 11.14 -31.88
C LEU A 334 -4.82 9.83 -31.27
N GLU A 335 -3.95 9.13 -31.96
CA GLU A 335 -3.32 7.89 -31.48
C GLU A 335 -2.52 8.15 -30.21
N GLU A 336 -1.64 9.16 -30.20
CA GLU A 336 -0.89 9.56 -29.00
C GLU A 336 -1.80 9.96 -27.82
N THR A 337 -2.94 10.58 -28.10
CA THR A 337 -3.91 10.95 -27.07
C THR A 337 -4.59 9.71 -26.46
N LYS A 338 -4.92 8.72 -27.28
CA LYS A 338 -5.64 7.52 -26.84
C LYS A 338 -4.71 6.42 -26.34
N ARG A 339 -3.45 6.42 -26.77
CA ARG A 339 -2.47 5.36 -26.48
C ARG A 339 -1.08 5.94 -26.21
N PHE A 340 -1.00 6.85 -25.24
CA PHE A 340 0.28 7.43 -24.81
C PHE A 340 1.09 6.36 -24.05
N VAL A 341 2.12 5.82 -24.68
CA VAL A 341 2.92 4.72 -24.16
C VAL A 341 4.11 5.24 -23.36
N ILE A 342 4.29 4.73 -22.15
CA ILE A 342 5.45 5.00 -21.28
C ILE A 342 6.14 3.64 -20.99
N PRO A 343 7.35 3.40 -21.50
CA PRO A 343 8.12 2.21 -21.17
C PRO A 343 8.53 2.23 -19.69
N ILE A 344 8.46 1.08 -19.01
CA ILE A 344 8.82 0.95 -17.60
C ILE A 344 10.09 0.13 -17.48
N SER A 345 11.14 0.72 -16.90
CA SER A 345 12.43 0.06 -16.64
C SER A 345 12.54 -0.56 -15.25
N GLY A 346 11.64 -0.18 -14.32
CA GLY A 346 11.68 -0.70 -12.95
C GLY A 346 10.79 0.07 -11.99
N THR A 347 11.07 -0.10 -10.72
CA THR A 347 10.40 0.60 -9.61
C THR A 347 11.41 1.43 -8.82
N ARG A 348 10.93 2.40 -8.05
CA ARG A 348 11.74 3.01 -7.01
C ARG A 348 12.09 1.96 -5.94
N PRO A 349 13.13 2.19 -5.12
CA PRO A 349 13.53 1.28 -4.04
C PRO A 349 12.40 0.95 -3.07
N VAL A 350 12.49 -0.20 -2.37
CA VAL A 350 11.47 -0.68 -1.42
C VAL A 350 11.27 0.29 -0.25
N GLU A 351 12.30 1.05 0.10
CA GLU A 351 12.29 2.08 1.14
C GLU A 351 11.30 3.21 0.83
N GLU A 352 11.06 3.48 -0.46
CA GLU A 352 10.11 4.50 -0.94
C GLU A 352 8.71 3.92 -1.20
N ALA A 353 8.55 2.60 -1.13
CA ALA A 353 7.26 1.95 -1.33
C ALA A 353 6.31 2.26 -0.16
N ILE A 354 5.01 2.37 -0.44
CA ILE A 354 4.01 2.56 0.63
C ILE A 354 3.91 1.29 1.48
N ILE A 355 3.99 0.13 0.84
CA ILE A 355 3.86 -1.18 1.49
C ILE A 355 4.92 -2.15 0.94
N THR A 356 5.30 -3.13 1.76
CA THR A 356 6.13 -4.26 1.35
C THR A 356 5.23 -5.39 0.84
N ARG A 357 5.61 -5.97 -0.27
CA ARG A 357 5.10 -7.22 -0.81
C ARG A 357 6.09 -8.33 -0.49
N GLY A 358 5.61 -9.55 -0.30
CA GLY A 358 6.41 -10.66 0.22
C GLY A 358 6.32 -10.72 1.75
N GLY A 359 7.12 -11.58 2.37
CA GLY A 359 7.09 -11.82 3.80
C GLY A 359 6.83 -13.28 4.16
N VAL A 360 6.35 -13.55 5.36
CA VAL A 360 6.10 -14.90 5.86
C VAL A 360 5.06 -15.61 5.01
N SER A 361 5.42 -16.80 4.51
CA SER A 361 4.56 -17.61 3.62
C SER A 361 3.22 -17.93 4.27
N THR A 362 2.13 -17.54 3.63
CA THR A 362 0.76 -17.82 4.08
C THR A 362 0.44 -19.31 4.17
N LYS A 363 1.18 -20.18 3.48
CA LYS A 363 1.02 -21.64 3.52
C LYS A 363 1.38 -22.23 4.88
N GLU A 364 2.23 -21.55 5.63
CA GLU A 364 2.79 -21.97 6.91
C GLU A 364 2.10 -21.29 8.11
N ILE A 365 1.05 -20.52 7.85
CA ILE A 365 0.24 -19.83 8.85
C ILE A 365 -1.19 -20.37 8.80
N ASP A 366 -1.82 -20.54 9.94
CA ASP A 366 -3.25 -20.87 10.02
C ASP A 366 -4.08 -19.61 9.71
N PRO A 367 -4.98 -19.62 8.71
CA PRO A 367 -5.72 -18.44 8.28
C PRO A 367 -6.82 -17.99 9.26
N ARG A 368 -7.16 -18.78 10.26
CA ARG A 368 -8.20 -18.49 11.25
C ARG A 368 -7.64 -17.85 12.51
N THR A 369 -6.44 -18.30 12.91
CA THR A 369 -5.81 -17.93 14.18
C THR A 369 -4.53 -17.14 14.02
N MET A 370 -4.03 -17.02 12.78
CA MET A 370 -2.71 -16.46 12.47
C MET A 370 -1.53 -17.20 13.15
N ALA A 371 -1.76 -18.41 13.66
CA ALA A 371 -0.75 -19.24 14.30
C ALA A 371 0.23 -19.83 13.28
N SER A 372 1.49 -19.94 13.68
CA SER A 372 2.49 -20.76 12.99
C SER A 372 2.05 -22.22 12.94
N LYS A 373 2.20 -22.88 11.79
CA LYS A 373 2.05 -24.34 11.64
C LYS A 373 3.34 -25.08 11.98
N LEU A 374 4.46 -24.36 12.17
CA LEU A 374 5.78 -24.94 12.38
C LEU A 374 6.21 -24.87 13.85
N VAL A 375 5.87 -23.80 14.57
CA VAL A 375 6.28 -23.56 15.94
C VAL A 375 5.06 -23.24 16.79
N HIS A 376 4.80 -24.05 17.80
CA HIS A 376 3.70 -23.81 18.72
C HIS A 376 3.91 -22.52 19.55
N GLY A 377 2.87 -21.74 19.75
CA GLY A 377 2.93 -20.47 20.48
C GLY A 377 3.48 -19.29 19.68
N LEU A 378 3.79 -19.47 18.38
CA LEU A 378 4.19 -18.37 17.49
C LEU A 378 3.03 -17.93 16.60
N TYR A 379 2.84 -16.62 16.46
CA TYR A 379 1.78 -15.99 15.67
C TYR A 379 2.32 -14.84 14.85
N PHE A 380 1.58 -14.46 13.79
CA PHE A 380 1.94 -13.38 12.87
C PHE A 380 0.76 -12.44 12.61
N ALA A 381 1.00 -11.13 12.47
CA ALA A 381 -0.03 -10.19 12.03
C ALA A 381 0.54 -9.00 11.24
N GLY A 382 -0.31 -8.41 10.42
CA GLY A 382 0.00 -7.22 9.64
C GLY A 382 0.93 -7.46 8.46
N GLU A 383 1.67 -6.45 8.07
CA GLU A 383 2.52 -6.39 6.87
C GLU A 383 3.69 -7.38 6.86
N LEU A 384 3.95 -8.08 7.96
CA LEU A 384 4.94 -9.16 8.05
C LEU A 384 4.53 -10.39 7.22
N ILE A 385 3.23 -10.63 7.07
CA ILE A 385 2.65 -11.74 6.30
C ILE A 385 2.71 -11.39 4.80
N ASP A 386 2.97 -12.37 3.94
CA ASP A 386 2.94 -12.21 2.47
C ASP A 386 1.52 -11.89 1.95
N CYS A 387 1.02 -10.72 2.32
CA CYS A 387 -0.26 -10.15 1.88
C CYS A 387 -0.12 -8.65 1.72
N ASP A 388 -0.45 -8.14 0.54
CA ASP A 388 -0.50 -6.71 0.25
C ASP A 388 -1.76 -6.36 -0.55
N ALA A 389 -2.27 -5.15 -0.33
CA ALA A 389 -3.48 -4.65 -0.96
C ALA A 389 -3.21 -3.32 -1.68
N TYR A 390 -4.14 -2.93 -2.56
CA TYR A 390 -4.11 -1.61 -3.21
C TYR A 390 -4.21 -0.45 -2.20
N THR A 391 -4.02 0.76 -2.72
CA THR A 391 -4.31 1.99 -1.96
C THR A 391 -5.80 2.04 -1.60
N GLY A 392 -6.14 2.73 -0.50
CA GLY A 392 -7.55 2.89 -0.15
C GLY A 392 -7.93 2.49 1.28
N GLY A 393 -6.94 2.18 2.14
CA GLY A 393 -7.17 1.76 3.53
C GLY A 393 -7.09 0.25 3.75
N PHE A 394 -6.98 -0.53 2.68
CA PHE A 394 -7.01 -2.00 2.73
C PHE A 394 -5.82 -2.62 3.49
N ASN A 395 -4.61 -2.02 3.40
CA ASN A 395 -3.45 -2.54 4.12
C ASN A 395 -3.57 -2.36 5.65
N LEU A 396 -4.17 -1.27 6.11
CA LEU A 396 -4.50 -1.13 7.53
C LEU A 396 -5.63 -2.08 7.93
N GLN A 397 -6.61 -2.30 7.07
CA GLN A 397 -7.67 -3.30 7.31
C GLN A 397 -7.08 -4.72 7.46
N ILE A 398 -6.10 -5.11 6.64
CA ILE A 398 -5.36 -6.37 6.81
C ILE A 398 -4.69 -6.41 8.20
N ALA A 399 -4.05 -5.30 8.61
CA ALA A 399 -3.40 -5.22 9.91
C ALA A 399 -4.40 -5.39 11.06
N TRP A 400 -5.57 -4.74 11.00
CA TRP A 400 -6.64 -4.89 12.01
C TRP A 400 -7.20 -6.30 12.05
N ALA A 401 -7.56 -6.87 10.89
CA ALA A 401 -8.20 -8.17 10.79
C ALA A 401 -7.28 -9.31 11.25
N THR A 402 -6.01 -9.30 10.83
CA THR A 402 -5.05 -10.33 11.24
C THR A 402 -4.66 -10.20 12.72
N ALA A 403 -4.53 -8.97 13.23
CA ALA A 403 -4.27 -8.72 14.64
C ALA A 403 -5.46 -9.15 15.51
N HIS A 404 -6.70 -8.90 15.07
CA HIS A 404 -7.91 -9.39 15.74
C HIS A 404 -7.91 -10.91 15.80
N ALA A 405 -7.71 -11.59 14.66
CA ALA A 405 -7.71 -13.04 14.60
C ALA A 405 -6.68 -13.70 15.55
N ALA A 406 -5.45 -13.14 15.58
CA ALA A 406 -4.43 -13.58 16.53
C ALA A 406 -4.85 -13.35 17.98
N ALA A 407 -5.36 -12.15 18.30
CA ALA A 407 -5.73 -11.79 19.67
C ALA A 407 -6.86 -12.63 20.28
N GLN A 408 -7.67 -13.32 19.45
CA GLN A 408 -8.71 -14.22 19.95
C GLN A 408 -8.14 -15.48 20.62
N VAL A 409 -6.91 -15.86 20.33
CA VAL A 409 -6.29 -17.11 20.75
C VAL A 409 -5.01 -16.94 21.58
N LEU A 410 -4.51 -15.69 21.76
CA LEU A 410 -3.36 -15.35 22.61
C LEU A 410 -3.63 -15.61 24.08
#